data_1a06e458cc82ba6d336ecd81c8a1c423
#
_entry.id   1a06e458cc82ba6d336ecd81c8a1c423
#
_cell.length_a   1.000
_cell.length_b   1.000
_cell.length_c   1.000
_cell.angle_alpha   90.00
_cell.angle_beta   90.00
_cell.angle_gamma   90.00
#
_symmetry.space_group_name_H-M   'P 1'
#
loop_
_entity.id
_entity.type
_entity.pdbx_description
1 polymer ?
#
loop_
_entity_poly.entity_id
_entity_poly.type
_entity_poly.pdbx_seq_one_letter_code
_entity_poly.pdbx_strand_id
1 'polypeptide(L)'
;FTLEKFIGPLGKFRLHSNDVTMYSQCLAAHFLREHVPLELSEEGEVQFPWLQDYMKTDVDRLATMLLCSRIVAYTDKGDNPYYKMMLEESIRQFPAMHEKTVQKVSANTLTISSYYNGDAMDFVKEAPADAGFISFPPFKKAGKAFVKDFAKLEKMFKFTPPEYGFFDEELLKEYFRQIMT
;
A
#
# COMPACT_ATOMS: atom_id res chain seq x y z
N PHE A 1 1.70 6.80 -3.86
CA PHE A 1 2.17 7.14 -5.24
C PHE A 1 1.50 8.39 -5.84
N THR A 2 1.08 9.33 -5.00
CA THR A 2 0.46 10.57 -5.50
C THR A 2 1.49 11.49 -6.16
N LEU A 3 2.67 11.62 -5.57
CA LEU A 3 3.75 12.45 -6.11
C LEU A 3 4.30 11.90 -7.42
N GLU A 4 4.47 10.60 -7.51
CA GLU A 4 4.97 9.91 -8.70
C GLU A 4 4.07 10.18 -9.91
N LYS A 5 2.75 10.30 -9.72
CA LYS A 5 1.80 10.66 -10.78
C LYS A 5 2.01 12.05 -11.34
N PHE A 6 2.52 12.99 -10.54
CA PHE A 6 2.81 14.36 -11.00
C PHE A 6 4.21 14.47 -11.60
N ILE A 7 5.18 13.75 -11.06
CA ILE A 7 6.59 13.83 -11.45
C ILE A 7 6.89 12.93 -12.66
N GLY A 8 6.32 11.71 -12.67
CA GLY A 8 6.55 10.72 -13.73
C GLY A 8 6.32 11.23 -15.15
N PRO A 9 5.18 11.89 -15.45
CA PRO A 9 4.91 12.43 -16.78
C PRO A 9 5.89 13.50 -17.27
N LEU A 10 6.69 14.10 -16.37
CA LEU A 10 7.73 15.06 -16.77
C LEU A 10 8.88 14.37 -17.51
N GLY A 11 9.07 13.05 -17.38
CA GLY A 11 10.08 12.28 -18.09
C GLY A 11 11.54 12.65 -17.77
N LYS A 12 11.76 13.48 -16.73
CA LYS A 12 13.06 14.04 -16.37
C LYS A 12 13.78 13.29 -15.26
N PHE A 13 13.03 12.46 -14.52
CA PHE A 13 13.51 11.85 -13.30
C PHE A 13 13.32 10.33 -13.35
N ARG A 14 14.24 9.60 -12.75
CA ARG A 14 14.04 8.22 -12.34
C ARG A 14 13.38 8.22 -10.98
N LEU A 15 12.26 7.55 -10.85
CA LEU A 15 11.49 7.52 -9.61
C LEU A 15 11.81 6.27 -8.82
N HIS A 16 12.35 6.45 -7.63
CA HIS A 16 12.62 5.39 -6.66
C HIS A 16 11.72 5.62 -5.46
N SER A 17 10.89 4.66 -5.11
CA SER A 17 9.90 4.79 -4.05
C SER A 17 10.20 3.83 -2.90
N ASN A 18 9.81 4.22 -1.69
CA ASN A 18 9.96 3.41 -0.49
C ASN A 18 8.70 3.51 0.39
N ASP A 19 8.29 2.38 0.94
CA ASP A 19 7.27 2.27 1.99
C ASP A 19 7.38 0.86 2.60
N VAL A 20 6.78 0.68 3.77
CA VAL A 20 6.79 -0.58 4.53
C VAL A 20 5.48 -1.37 4.43
N THR A 21 4.42 -0.79 3.84
CA THR A 21 3.09 -1.40 3.81
C THR A 21 2.90 -2.36 2.65
N MET A 22 2.14 -3.43 2.88
CA MET A 22 1.68 -4.33 1.81
C MET A 22 0.95 -3.55 0.69
N TYR A 23 0.13 -2.57 1.08
CA TYR A 23 -0.60 -1.73 0.15
C TYR A 23 0.33 -1.04 -0.86
N SER A 24 1.40 -0.42 -0.40
CA SER A 24 2.37 0.23 -1.26
C SER A 24 3.20 -0.76 -2.06
N GLN A 25 3.53 -1.93 -1.50
CA GLN A 25 4.24 -2.99 -2.21
C GLN A 25 3.44 -3.50 -3.42
N CYS A 26 2.15 -3.76 -3.25
CA CYS A 26 1.30 -4.20 -4.36
C CYS A 26 1.14 -3.13 -5.46
N LEU A 27 1.01 -1.86 -5.07
CA LEU A 27 0.99 -0.75 -6.03
C LEU A 27 2.31 -0.63 -6.77
N ALA A 28 3.43 -0.75 -6.06
CA ALA A 28 4.76 -0.69 -6.65
C ALA A 28 5.00 -1.81 -7.66
N ALA A 29 4.65 -3.05 -7.32
CA ALA A 29 4.75 -4.19 -8.24
C ALA A 29 3.97 -3.92 -9.55
N HIS A 30 2.77 -3.36 -9.46
CA HIS A 30 2.00 -2.96 -10.64
C HIS A 30 2.71 -1.87 -11.48
N PHE A 31 3.31 -0.86 -10.83
CA PHE A 31 4.03 0.22 -11.53
C PHE A 31 5.38 -0.20 -12.09
N LEU A 32 5.99 -1.23 -11.51
CA LEU A 32 7.19 -1.90 -12.04
C LEU A 32 6.88 -2.90 -13.15
N ARG A 33 5.60 -3.21 -13.40
CA ARG A 33 5.15 -4.27 -14.32
C ARG A 33 5.59 -5.67 -13.86
N GLU A 34 5.67 -5.85 -12.58
CA GLU A 34 5.99 -7.10 -11.91
C GLU A 34 4.73 -7.82 -11.40
N HIS A 35 4.91 -9.06 -10.97
CA HIS A 35 3.84 -9.82 -10.33
C HIS A 35 3.39 -9.15 -9.01
N VAL A 36 2.09 -8.95 -8.84
CA VAL A 36 1.50 -8.43 -7.60
C VAL A 36 1.44 -9.55 -6.55
N PRO A 37 2.28 -9.50 -5.49
CA PRO A 37 2.43 -10.59 -4.53
C PRO A 37 1.28 -10.57 -3.50
N LEU A 38 0.07 -10.85 -3.95
CA LEU A 38 -1.13 -10.83 -3.12
C LEU A 38 -1.81 -12.18 -3.12
N GLU A 39 -1.88 -12.81 -1.94
CA GLU A 39 -2.59 -14.04 -1.67
C GLU A 39 -3.40 -13.89 -0.38
N LEU A 40 -4.56 -14.53 -0.28
CA LEU A 40 -5.34 -14.53 0.96
C LEU A 40 -4.56 -15.27 2.06
N SER A 41 -4.64 -14.75 3.28
CA SER A 41 -4.23 -15.47 4.49
C SER A 41 -5.32 -16.47 4.89
N GLU A 42 -5.03 -17.34 5.86
CA GLU A 42 -6.03 -18.24 6.44
C GLU A 42 -7.22 -17.46 7.01
N GLU A 43 -6.96 -16.32 7.68
CA GLU A 43 -8.02 -15.43 8.20
C GLU A 43 -8.85 -14.82 7.06
N GLY A 44 -8.21 -14.39 5.98
CA GLY A 44 -8.88 -13.85 4.80
C GLY A 44 -9.73 -14.89 4.09
N GLU A 45 -9.23 -16.13 3.94
CA GLU A 45 -9.98 -17.24 3.33
C GLU A 45 -11.22 -17.63 4.16
N VAL A 46 -11.12 -17.60 5.49
CA VAL A 46 -12.26 -17.87 6.36
C VAL A 46 -13.29 -16.75 6.32
N GLN A 47 -12.84 -15.50 6.36
CA GLN A 47 -13.74 -14.34 6.47
C GLN A 47 -14.38 -13.97 5.13
N PHE A 48 -13.62 -14.06 4.02
CA PHE A 48 -14.05 -13.63 2.69
C PHE A 48 -13.60 -14.61 1.58
N PRO A 49 -14.04 -15.90 1.62
CA PRO A 49 -13.58 -16.93 0.69
C PRO A 49 -13.85 -16.59 -0.78
N TRP A 50 -14.89 -15.81 -1.04
CA TRP A 50 -15.30 -15.37 -2.37
C TRP A 50 -14.30 -14.41 -3.05
N LEU A 51 -13.37 -13.79 -2.30
CA LEU A 51 -12.34 -12.91 -2.86
C LEU A 51 -11.40 -13.63 -3.83
N GLN A 52 -11.21 -14.95 -3.67
CA GLN A 52 -10.40 -15.77 -4.57
C GLN A 52 -10.86 -15.65 -6.03
N ASP A 53 -12.16 -15.52 -6.26
CA ASP A 53 -12.72 -15.38 -7.60
C ASP A 53 -12.31 -14.07 -8.30
N TYR A 54 -11.89 -13.08 -7.51
CA TYR A 54 -11.48 -11.75 -7.96
C TYR A 54 -9.96 -11.52 -7.93
N MET A 55 -9.14 -12.60 -7.86
CA MET A 55 -7.68 -12.50 -7.74
C MET A 55 -6.95 -13.28 -8.84
N LYS A 56 -7.53 -13.37 -10.04
CA LYS A 56 -7.03 -14.22 -11.14
C LYS A 56 -5.80 -13.64 -11.83
N THR A 57 -5.76 -12.34 -12.01
CA THR A 57 -4.65 -11.62 -12.66
C THR A 57 -4.02 -10.62 -11.68
N ASP A 58 -2.86 -10.05 -12.00
CA ASP A 58 -2.22 -9.03 -11.17
C ASP A 58 -3.07 -7.76 -11.06
N VAL A 59 -3.77 -7.40 -12.11
CA VAL A 59 -4.70 -6.26 -12.08
C VAL A 59 -5.91 -6.57 -11.18
N ASP A 60 -6.44 -7.81 -11.24
CA ASP A 60 -7.51 -8.24 -10.35
C ASP A 60 -7.07 -8.23 -8.89
N ARG A 61 -5.86 -8.76 -8.59
CA ARG A 61 -5.29 -8.73 -7.24
C ARG A 61 -5.19 -7.32 -6.71
N LEU A 62 -4.62 -6.41 -7.49
CA LEU A 62 -4.51 -5.01 -7.09
C LEU A 62 -5.88 -4.35 -6.89
N ALA A 63 -6.84 -4.57 -7.79
CA ALA A 63 -8.19 -4.05 -7.66
C ALA A 63 -8.88 -4.58 -6.40
N THR A 64 -8.72 -5.87 -6.11
CA THR A 64 -9.24 -6.53 -4.89
C THR A 64 -8.64 -5.89 -3.64
N MET A 65 -7.32 -5.73 -3.55
CA MET A 65 -6.67 -5.07 -2.41
C MET A 65 -7.20 -3.65 -2.19
N LEU A 66 -7.32 -2.85 -3.27
CA LEU A 66 -7.82 -1.48 -3.20
C LEU A 66 -9.26 -1.40 -2.66
N LEU A 67 -10.11 -2.38 -2.97
CA LEU A 67 -11.46 -2.46 -2.44
C LEU A 67 -11.47 -2.98 -1.01
N CYS A 68 -10.68 -4.01 -0.69
CA CYS A 68 -10.56 -4.54 0.66
C CYS A 68 -10.06 -3.48 1.65
N SER A 69 -9.18 -2.57 1.24
CA SER A 69 -8.75 -1.45 2.09
C SER A 69 -9.91 -0.57 2.60
N ARG A 70 -11.04 -0.55 1.89
CA ARG A 70 -12.27 0.14 2.32
C ARG A 70 -13.17 -0.76 3.15
N ILE A 71 -13.28 -2.03 2.79
CA ILE A 71 -14.14 -3.01 3.47
C ILE A 71 -13.66 -3.23 4.91
N VAL A 72 -12.36 -3.36 5.14
CA VAL A 72 -11.78 -3.55 6.49
C VAL A 72 -12.09 -2.40 7.46
N ALA A 73 -12.45 -1.23 6.97
CA ALA A 73 -12.89 -0.13 7.81
C ALA A 73 -14.23 -0.42 8.53
N TYR A 74 -15.03 -1.34 7.99
CA TYR A 74 -16.32 -1.73 8.52
C TYR A 74 -16.29 -3.02 9.32
N THR A 75 -15.18 -3.77 9.29
CA THR A 75 -15.00 -4.98 10.12
C THR A 75 -14.69 -4.60 11.58
N ASP A 76 -14.90 -5.52 12.51
CA ASP A 76 -14.60 -5.35 13.95
C ASP A 76 -15.21 -4.11 14.61
N LYS A 77 -16.37 -3.69 14.14
CA LYS A 77 -17.13 -2.56 14.72
C LYS A 77 -18.22 -3.02 15.71
N GLY A 78 -18.12 -4.26 16.19
CA GLY A 78 -19.09 -4.87 17.09
C GLY A 78 -20.49 -4.95 16.47
N ASP A 79 -21.51 -4.87 17.32
CA ASP A 79 -22.91 -4.99 16.89
C ASP A 79 -23.54 -3.69 16.37
N ASN A 80 -22.74 -2.72 15.95
CA ASN A 80 -23.25 -1.46 15.41
C ASN A 80 -23.97 -1.69 14.07
N PRO A 81 -25.31 -1.47 13.98
CA PRO A 81 -26.10 -1.75 12.78
C PRO A 81 -25.64 -0.99 11.54
N TYR A 82 -25.14 0.24 11.71
CA TYR A 82 -24.62 1.05 10.61
C TYR A 82 -23.43 0.39 9.93
N TYR A 83 -22.46 -0.09 10.70
CA TYR A 83 -21.28 -0.73 10.12
C TYR A 83 -21.60 -2.10 9.50
N LYS A 84 -22.53 -2.86 10.08
CA LYS A 84 -23.01 -4.10 9.46
C LYS A 84 -23.66 -3.82 8.10
N MET A 85 -24.56 -2.85 8.04
CA MET A 85 -25.19 -2.43 6.78
C MET A 85 -24.14 -1.97 5.74
N MET A 86 -23.15 -1.18 6.15
CA MET A 86 -22.09 -0.72 5.24
C MET A 86 -21.20 -1.85 4.72
N LEU A 87 -20.92 -2.85 5.57
CA LEU A 87 -20.17 -4.04 5.17
C LEU A 87 -20.97 -4.87 4.14
N GLU A 88 -22.24 -5.18 4.45
CA GLU A 88 -23.13 -5.94 3.56
C GLU A 88 -23.29 -5.24 2.21
N GLU A 89 -23.50 -3.93 2.21
CA GLU A 89 -23.61 -3.14 0.99
C GLU A 89 -22.30 -3.13 0.18
N SER A 90 -21.15 -3.03 0.85
CA SER A 90 -19.85 -3.08 0.20
C SER A 90 -19.60 -4.44 -0.46
N ILE A 91 -19.99 -5.54 0.21
CA ILE A 91 -19.90 -6.90 -0.34
C ILE A 91 -20.83 -7.04 -1.56
N ARG A 92 -22.08 -6.58 -1.43
CA ARG A 92 -23.07 -6.62 -2.52
C ARG A 92 -22.62 -5.86 -3.76
N GLN A 93 -21.98 -4.71 -3.57
CA GLN A 93 -21.49 -3.87 -4.68
C GLN A 93 -20.12 -4.30 -5.20
N PHE A 94 -19.44 -5.24 -4.53
CA PHE A 94 -18.06 -5.60 -4.85
C PHE A 94 -17.86 -5.98 -6.33
N PRO A 95 -18.68 -6.82 -6.97
CA PRO A 95 -18.48 -7.20 -8.37
C PRO A 95 -18.41 -5.99 -9.31
N ALA A 96 -19.38 -5.08 -9.20
CA ALA A 96 -19.44 -3.89 -10.06
C ALA A 96 -18.32 -2.89 -9.75
N MET A 97 -17.94 -2.78 -8.47
CA MET A 97 -16.82 -1.91 -8.05
C MET A 97 -15.48 -2.50 -8.49
N HIS A 98 -15.32 -3.82 -8.46
CA HIS A 98 -14.12 -4.52 -8.91
C HIS A 98 -13.89 -4.27 -10.40
N GLU A 99 -14.88 -4.48 -11.25
CA GLU A 99 -14.80 -4.20 -12.68
C GLU A 99 -14.34 -2.76 -12.96
N LYS A 100 -14.98 -1.77 -12.32
CA LYS A 100 -14.60 -0.35 -12.45
C LYS A 100 -13.18 -0.09 -11.97
N THR A 101 -12.74 -0.77 -10.91
CA THR A 101 -11.39 -0.60 -10.36
C THR A 101 -10.36 -1.23 -11.27
N VAL A 102 -10.62 -2.42 -11.83
CA VAL A 102 -9.80 -3.07 -12.86
C VAL A 102 -9.58 -2.14 -14.04
N GLN A 103 -10.65 -1.52 -14.57
CA GLN A 103 -10.54 -0.55 -15.66
C GLN A 103 -9.63 0.63 -15.31
N LYS A 104 -9.77 1.19 -14.10
CA LYS A 104 -8.93 2.32 -13.64
C LYS A 104 -7.46 1.93 -13.43
N VAL A 105 -7.23 0.73 -12.88
CA VAL A 105 -5.87 0.20 -12.68
C VAL A 105 -5.21 -0.06 -14.03
N SER A 106 -5.91 -0.71 -14.96
CA SER A 106 -5.41 -1.00 -16.31
C SER A 106 -5.10 0.27 -17.12
N ALA A 107 -5.87 1.34 -16.93
CA ALA A 107 -5.64 2.62 -17.60
C ALA A 107 -4.47 3.43 -17.00
N ASN A 108 -3.90 2.99 -15.89
CA ASN A 108 -2.80 3.70 -15.25
C ASN A 108 -1.48 3.43 -15.98
N THR A 109 -0.84 4.48 -16.46
CA THR A 109 0.42 4.44 -17.21
C THR A 109 1.64 4.82 -16.37
N LEU A 110 1.47 5.07 -15.07
CA LEU A 110 2.59 5.37 -14.19
C LEU A 110 3.60 4.23 -14.19
N THR A 111 4.87 4.58 -14.26
CA THR A 111 5.99 3.66 -14.05
C THR A 111 6.95 4.27 -13.03
N ILE A 112 7.56 3.42 -12.22
CA ILE A 112 8.64 3.77 -11.31
C ILE A 112 9.88 2.93 -11.69
N SER A 113 11.07 3.40 -11.29
CA SER A 113 12.33 2.73 -11.63
C SER A 113 12.68 1.63 -10.64
N SER A 114 12.35 1.82 -9.36
CA SER A 114 12.49 0.81 -8.33
C SER A 114 11.59 1.11 -7.12
N TYR A 115 11.39 0.10 -6.30
CA TYR A 115 10.69 0.20 -5.03
C TYR A 115 11.47 -0.57 -3.95
N TYR A 116 11.65 0.05 -2.81
CA TYR A 116 12.27 -0.56 -1.63
C TYR A 116 11.21 -0.79 -0.55
N ASN A 117 10.95 -2.05 -0.22
CA ASN A 117 10.04 -2.41 0.87
C ASN A 117 10.84 -2.58 2.17
N GLY A 118 11.07 -1.51 2.90
CA GLY A 118 11.90 -1.52 4.08
C GLY A 118 12.03 -0.17 4.76
N ASP A 119 12.92 -0.09 5.74
CA ASP A 119 13.14 1.11 6.53
C ASP A 119 13.67 2.26 5.68
N ALA A 120 13.14 3.47 5.90
CA ALA A 120 13.52 4.65 5.15
C ALA A 120 14.99 5.07 5.37
N MET A 121 15.57 4.77 6.54
CA MET A 121 16.99 5.02 6.81
C MET A 121 17.90 4.17 5.92
N ASP A 122 17.54 2.92 5.68
CA ASP A 122 18.31 2.03 4.82
C ASP A 122 18.13 2.40 3.35
N PHE A 123 16.91 2.76 2.96
CA PHE A 123 16.64 3.25 1.60
C PHE A 123 17.51 4.49 1.24
N VAL A 124 17.65 5.44 2.16
CA VAL A 124 18.46 6.65 1.94
C VAL A 124 19.95 6.31 1.75
N LYS A 125 20.48 5.33 2.51
CA LYS A 125 21.90 4.90 2.38
C LYS A 125 22.22 4.31 1.00
N GLU A 126 21.23 3.69 0.37
CA GLU A 126 21.40 3.05 -0.93
C GLU A 126 21.07 3.99 -2.12
N ALA A 127 20.57 5.19 -1.84
CA ALA A 127 20.18 6.13 -2.86
C ALA A 127 21.40 6.70 -3.62
N PRO A 128 21.26 6.99 -4.93
CA PRO A 128 22.31 7.67 -5.69
C PRO A 128 22.69 9.02 -5.06
N ALA A 129 23.97 9.40 -5.15
CA ALA A 129 24.48 10.64 -4.57
C ALA A 129 23.85 11.92 -5.16
N ASP A 130 23.27 11.85 -6.35
CA ASP A 130 22.55 12.94 -7.02
C ASP A 130 21.03 12.88 -6.83
N ALA A 131 20.55 12.02 -5.94
CA ALA A 131 19.13 11.86 -5.69
C ALA A 131 18.54 13.06 -4.92
N GLY A 132 17.40 13.56 -5.41
CA GLY A 132 16.56 14.45 -4.63
C GLY A 132 15.54 13.67 -3.82
N PHE A 133 15.32 14.04 -2.56
CA PHE A 133 14.42 13.34 -1.66
C PHE A 133 13.13 14.11 -1.42
N ILE A 134 12.00 13.39 -1.48
CA ILE A 134 10.71 13.83 -0.95
C ILE A 134 10.28 12.78 0.06
N SER A 135 10.18 13.16 1.33
CA SER A 135 9.95 12.21 2.40
C SER A 135 8.83 12.64 3.36
N PHE A 136 8.02 11.67 3.75
CA PHE A 136 6.98 11.82 4.76
C PHE A 136 7.16 10.73 5.82
N PRO A 137 8.21 10.83 6.67
CA PRO A 137 8.51 9.78 7.63
C PRO A 137 7.39 9.61 8.66
N PRO A 138 7.10 8.36 9.08
CA PRO A 138 6.06 8.07 10.06
C PRO A 138 6.51 8.52 11.46
N PHE A 139 5.96 9.61 11.95
CA PHE A 139 6.19 10.05 13.32
C PHE A 139 5.53 9.13 14.34
N LYS A 140 6.20 8.90 15.48
CA LYS A 140 5.77 7.99 16.54
C LYS A 140 4.31 8.20 17.01
N LYS A 141 3.80 9.42 17.02
CA LYS A 141 2.41 9.73 17.38
C LYS A 141 1.41 9.43 16.25
N ALA A 142 1.74 9.79 15.02
CA ALA A 142 0.88 9.58 13.85
C ALA A 142 0.98 8.13 13.31
N GLY A 143 2.16 7.53 13.41
CA GLY A 143 2.43 6.18 12.92
C GLY A 143 1.57 5.10 13.57
N LYS A 144 1.22 5.23 14.85
CA LYS A 144 0.36 4.25 15.53
C LYS A 144 -1.05 4.16 14.91
N ALA A 145 -1.63 5.27 14.47
CA ALA A 145 -2.93 5.26 13.79
C ALA A 145 -2.81 4.65 12.40
N PHE A 146 -1.78 5.04 11.65
CA PHE A 146 -1.48 4.52 10.32
C PHE A 146 -1.28 2.99 10.30
N VAL A 147 -0.42 2.47 11.20
CA VAL A 147 -0.21 1.02 11.35
C VAL A 147 -1.51 0.30 11.67
N LYS A 148 -2.33 0.85 12.56
CA LYS A 148 -3.61 0.24 12.92
C LYS A 148 -4.58 0.14 11.75
N ASP A 149 -4.60 1.13 10.87
CA ASP A 149 -5.49 1.15 9.71
C ASP A 149 -5.06 0.10 8.66
N PHE A 150 -3.75 -0.08 8.44
CA PHE A 150 -3.23 -1.09 7.50
C PHE A 150 -3.16 -2.49 8.09
N ALA A 151 -2.95 -2.65 9.40
CA ALA A 151 -2.82 -3.95 10.05
C ALA A 151 -4.03 -4.89 9.81
N LYS A 152 -5.24 -4.34 9.67
CA LYS A 152 -6.44 -5.12 9.34
C LYS A 152 -6.42 -5.63 7.91
N LEU A 153 -5.98 -4.79 6.97
CA LEU A 153 -5.84 -5.18 5.58
C LEU A 153 -4.76 -6.27 5.43
N GLU A 154 -3.63 -6.07 6.11
CA GLU A 154 -2.50 -6.99 6.08
C GLU A 154 -2.82 -8.37 6.67
N LYS A 155 -3.73 -8.44 7.65
CA LYS A 155 -4.22 -9.73 8.19
C LYS A 155 -5.06 -10.54 7.20
N MET A 156 -5.73 -9.88 6.27
CA MET A 156 -6.52 -10.59 5.24
C MET A 156 -5.64 -11.28 4.19
N PHE A 157 -4.39 -10.87 4.07
CA PHE A 157 -3.48 -11.36 3.04
C PHE A 157 -2.19 -11.90 3.67
N LYS A 158 -1.49 -12.79 2.95
CA LYS A 158 -0.16 -13.25 3.34
C LYS A 158 0.83 -12.10 3.16
N PHE A 159 1.26 -11.54 4.25
CA PHE A 159 2.24 -10.45 4.26
C PHE A 159 3.14 -10.54 5.49
N THR A 160 4.42 -10.41 5.28
CA THR A 160 5.41 -10.26 6.35
C THR A 160 5.95 -8.84 6.28
N PRO A 161 5.55 -7.96 7.20
CA PRO A 161 6.05 -6.59 7.20
C PRO A 161 7.57 -6.58 7.41
N PRO A 162 8.32 -5.70 6.74
CA PRO A 162 9.73 -5.50 7.03
C PRO A 162 9.91 -4.92 8.43
N GLU A 163 11.10 -5.08 8.99
CA GLU A 163 11.48 -4.35 10.20
C GLU A 163 11.69 -2.86 9.86
N TYR A 164 11.14 -1.96 10.67
CA TYR A 164 11.28 -0.52 10.50
C TYR A 164 11.08 0.23 11.81
N GLY A 165 11.68 1.41 11.92
CA GLY A 165 11.55 2.31 13.06
C GLY A 165 10.54 3.43 12.84
N PHE A 166 9.92 3.89 13.95
CA PHE A 166 9.18 5.15 13.94
C PHE A 166 10.11 6.30 14.25
N PHE A 167 9.99 7.38 13.51
CA PHE A 167 10.79 8.57 13.70
C PHE A 167 10.41 9.29 15.01
N ASP A 168 11.39 9.44 15.89
CA ASP A 168 11.41 10.41 16.95
C ASP A 168 12.30 11.60 16.54
N GLU A 169 12.51 12.55 17.44
CA GLU A 169 13.26 13.76 17.13
C GLU A 169 14.74 13.47 16.78
N GLU A 170 15.37 12.49 17.44
CA GLU A 170 16.78 12.18 17.21
C GLU A 170 16.97 11.42 15.89
N LEU A 171 16.14 10.41 15.64
CA LEU A 171 16.18 9.67 14.39
C LEU A 171 15.86 10.56 13.18
N LEU A 172 14.94 11.52 13.35
CA LEU A 172 14.64 12.50 12.32
C LEU A 172 15.85 13.41 12.01
N LYS A 173 16.57 13.86 13.02
CA LYS A 173 17.80 14.65 12.81
C LYS A 173 18.86 13.84 12.07
N GLU A 174 19.02 12.56 12.41
CA GLU A 174 19.96 11.67 11.72
C GLU A 174 19.54 11.44 10.27
N TYR A 175 18.26 11.18 10.03
CA TYR A 175 17.70 11.04 8.69
C TYR A 175 17.99 12.27 7.82
N PHE A 176 17.74 13.47 8.33
CA PHE A 176 18.04 14.70 7.60
C PHE A 176 19.54 14.90 7.35
N ARG A 177 20.41 14.50 8.26
CA ARG A 177 21.86 14.54 7.99
C ARG A 177 22.23 13.64 6.81
N GLN A 178 21.65 12.44 6.74
CA GLN A 178 21.94 11.50 5.65
C GLN A 178 21.48 11.99 4.29
N ILE A 179 20.33 12.66 4.19
CA ILE A 179 19.81 13.18 2.90
C ILE A 179 20.41 14.54 2.50
N MET A 180 21.15 15.19 3.37
CA MET A 180 21.78 16.50 3.09
C MET A 180 23.28 16.39 2.80
N THR A 181 23.89 15.22 2.93
CA THR A 181 25.28 14.94 2.59
C THR A 181 25.40 14.40 1.18
#